data_de6f42525033e9fd5b22f2bb044131fc
#
_entry.id   de6f42525033e9fd5b22f2bb044131fc
#
_cell.length_a   1.000
_cell.length_b   1.000
_cell.length_c   1.000
_cell.angle_alpha   90.00
_cell.angle_beta   90.00
_cell.angle_gamma   90.00
#
_symmetry.space_group_name_H-M   'P 1'
#
loop_
_entity.id
_entity.type
_entity.pdbx_description
1 polymer ?
#
loop_
_entity_poly.entity_id
_entity_poly.type
_entity_poly.pdbx_seq_one_letter_code
_entity_poly.pdbx_strand_id
1 'polypeptide(L)'
;MSHHDKSERRDLSRLTKVDVIDVAAAVDADKLTDAEVFKRTYLGHGSQSSVFVFQGHSGPFRMHVHETHDEIGYVLEGTGTMTVDGVTHPVKKGDVWVIPANTPHGGRFEDAPQVLFISSPIDDPDDQDRVWID
;
A
#
# COMPACT_ATOMS: atom_id res chain seq x y z
N MET A 1 -8.29 -27.88 8.72
CA MET A 1 -7.06 -27.57 8.11
C MET A 1 -6.35 -26.56 8.92
N SER A 2 -5.21 -26.84 9.15
CA SER A 2 -4.43 -25.79 9.72
C SER A 2 -4.46 -24.59 8.80
N HIS A 3 -4.64 -23.47 9.38
CA HIS A 3 -4.43 -22.23 8.68
C HIS A 3 -3.00 -22.21 8.16
N HIS A 4 -2.90 -21.95 6.89
CA HIS A 4 -1.61 -21.84 6.27
C HIS A 4 -1.04 -20.47 6.50
N ASP A 5 0.13 -20.38 7.04
CA ASP A 5 0.88 -19.13 7.00
C ASP A 5 1.21 -18.85 5.54
N LYS A 6 0.62 -17.79 5.01
CA LYS A 6 0.82 -17.40 3.64
C LYS A 6 2.29 -17.14 3.32
N SER A 7 3.04 -16.57 4.26
CA SER A 7 4.46 -16.26 4.05
C SER A 7 5.32 -17.53 3.90
N GLU A 8 4.88 -18.66 4.46
CA GLU A 8 5.60 -19.94 4.33
C GLU A 8 5.31 -20.65 3.02
N ARG A 9 4.17 -20.38 2.41
CA ARG A 9 3.68 -21.14 1.25
C ARG A 9 3.95 -20.46 -0.06
N ARG A 10 4.23 -19.17 -0.04
CA ARG A 10 4.39 -18.39 -1.23
C ARG A 10 5.82 -18.30 -1.66
N ASP A 11 6.02 -18.38 -2.97
CA ASP A 11 7.28 -18.00 -3.55
C ASP A 11 7.34 -16.49 -3.67
N LEU A 12 8.11 -15.87 -2.78
CA LEU A 12 8.33 -14.43 -2.78
C LEU A 12 9.60 -14.01 -3.53
N SER A 13 10.19 -14.93 -4.27
CA SER A 13 11.45 -14.65 -5.00
C SER A 13 11.30 -13.54 -6.03
N ARG A 14 10.08 -13.27 -6.49
CA ARG A 14 9.82 -12.16 -7.40
C ARG A 14 9.90 -10.78 -6.73
N LEU A 15 9.82 -10.74 -5.39
CA LEU A 15 10.02 -9.50 -4.67
C LEU A 15 11.51 -9.26 -4.51
N THR A 16 11.98 -8.13 -4.97
CA THR A 16 13.40 -7.80 -4.92
C THR A 16 13.88 -7.64 -3.49
N LYS A 17 14.96 -8.33 -3.13
CA LYS A 17 15.64 -8.15 -1.84
C LYS A 17 16.77 -7.17 -2.03
N VAL A 18 16.68 -6.02 -1.39
CA VAL A 18 17.68 -4.96 -1.48
C VAL A 18 17.86 -4.33 -0.12
N ASP A 19 19.09 -3.93 0.16
CA ASP A 19 19.40 -3.26 1.42
C ASP A 19 19.06 -1.77 1.36
N VAL A 20 19.29 -1.14 0.21
CA VAL A 20 19.01 0.28 -0.01
C VAL A 20 18.37 0.47 -1.37
N ILE A 21 17.28 1.22 -1.41
CA ILE A 21 16.51 1.42 -2.63
C ILE A 21 16.35 2.92 -2.88
N ASP A 22 16.69 3.34 -4.10
CA ASP A 22 16.36 4.68 -4.59
C ASP A 22 14.89 4.65 -5.04
N VAL A 23 14.01 5.16 -4.19
CA VAL A 23 12.57 5.12 -4.41
C VAL A 23 12.16 5.94 -5.63
N ALA A 24 12.74 7.13 -5.79
CA ALA A 24 12.41 7.98 -6.94
C ALA A 24 12.78 7.31 -8.25
N ALA A 25 13.94 6.68 -8.33
CA ALA A 25 14.38 5.96 -9.52
C ALA A 25 13.50 4.74 -9.81
N ALA A 26 13.10 4.00 -8.77
CA ALA A 26 12.23 2.84 -8.92
C ALA A 26 10.85 3.25 -9.45
N VAL A 27 10.28 4.32 -8.95
CA VAL A 27 9.00 4.86 -9.42
C VAL A 27 9.11 5.36 -10.85
N ASP A 28 10.18 6.09 -11.19
CA ASP A 28 10.41 6.60 -12.54
C ASP A 28 10.53 5.49 -13.58
N ALA A 29 11.10 4.35 -13.20
CA ALA A 29 11.24 3.20 -14.07
C ALA A 29 9.92 2.42 -14.27
N ASP A 30 8.91 2.70 -13.46
CA ASP A 30 7.65 1.95 -13.43
C ASP A 30 6.45 2.87 -13.25
N LYS A 31 6.41 3.96 -14.01
CA LYS A 31 5.36 4.98 -13.86
C LYS A 31 3.99 4.47 -14.29
N LEU A 32 3.00 4.88 -13.53
CA LEU A 32 1.59 4.68 -13.86
C LEU A 32 1.27 5.35 -15.19
N THR A 33 0.59 4.62 -16.07
CA THR A 33 0.10 5.15 -17.35
C THR A 33 -1.39 5.50 -17.24
N ASP A 34 -1.88 6.28 -18.21
CA ASP A 34 -3.29 6.65 -18.25
C ASP A 34 -4.22 5.45 -18.45
N ALA A 35 -3.70 4.36 -19.02
CA ALA A 35 -4.46 3.15 -19.24
C ALA A 35 -4.61 2.28 -18.00
N GLU A 36 -3.79 2.50 -17.00
CA GLU A 36 -3.79 1.74 -15.75
C GLU A 36 -4.64 2.46 -14.71
N VAL A 37 -5.40 1.71 -13.90
CA VAL A 37 -6.20 2.29 -12.81
C VAL A 37 -5.30 2.69 -11.65
N PHE A 38 -4.37 1.82 -11.30
CA PHE A 38 -3.33 2.07 -10.29
C PHE A 38 -2.17 1.14 -10.56
N LYS A 39 -1.07 1.37 -9.84
CA LYS A 39 0.11 0.52 -9.93
C LYS A 39 0.74 0.36 -8.56
N ARG A 40 1.21 -0.86 -8.28
CA ARG A 40 2.04 -1.15 -7.11
C ARG A 40 3.42 -1.52 -7.57
N THR A 41 4.39 -0.69 -7.23
CA THR A 41 5.79 -0.95 -7.53
C THR A 41 6.43 -1.53 -6.29
N TYR A 42 6.62 -2.86 -6.28
CA TYR A 42 7.22 -3.55 -5.14
C TYR A 42 8.70 -3.29 -5.07
N LEU A 43 9.16 -2.86 -3.90
CA LEU A 43 10.57 -2.47 -3.69
C LEU A 43 11.38 -3.58 -3.05
N GLY A 44 10.77 -4.34 -2.13
CA GLY A 44 11.45 -5.42 -1.45
C GLY A 44 10.72 -5.90 -0.21
N HIS A 45 11.33 -6.85 0.48
CA HIS A 45 10.77 -7.40 1.70
C HIS A 45 11.86 -7.89 2.66
N GLY A 46 11.54 -7.85 3.95
CA GLY A 46 12.30 -8.53 5.01
C GLY A 46 11.63 -9.85 5.36
N SER A 47 11.91 -10.36 6.57
CA SER A 47 11.28 -11.58 7.07
C SER A 47 9.84 -11.36 7.51
N GLN A 48 9.47 -10.15 7.91
CA GLN A 48 8.17 -9.83 8.53
C GLN A 48 7.42 -8.71 7.82
N SER A 49 8.02 -8.04 6.84
CA SER A 49 7.43 -6.87 6.21
C SER A 49 7.79 -6.76 4.74
N SER A 50 6.95 -6.05 4.01
CA SER A 50 7.20 -5.72 2.60
C SER A 50 6.98 -4.24 2.37
N VAL A 51 7.62 -3.71 1.33
CA VAL A 51 7.56 -2.30 0.98
C VAL A 51 7.22 -2.16 -0.50
N PHE A 52 6.27 -1.29 -0.81
CA PHE A 52 5.92 -0.96 -2.18
C PHE A 52 5.48 0.50 -2.28
N VAL A 53 5.48 1.03 -3.49
CA VAL A 53 4.89 2.34 -3.77
C VAL A 53 3.60 2.14 -4.54
N PHE A 54 2.54 2.72 -4.02
CA PHE A 54 1.27 2.83 -4.71
C PHE A 54 1.27 4.10 -5.55
N GLN A 55 0.93 3.98 -6.82
CA GLN A 55 0.69 5.11 -7.72
C GLN A 55 -0.77 5.06 -8.17
N GLY A 56 -1.47 6.18 -8.08
CA GLY A 56 -2.86 6.26 -8.51
C GLY A 56 -3.16 7.57 -9.24
N HIS A 57 -4.39 7.68 -9.69
CA HIS A 57 -4.93 8.91 -10.24
C HIS A 57 -5.71 9.67 -9.17
N SER A 58 -6.04 10.94 -9.43
CA SER A 58 -6.95 11.67 -8.55
C SER A 58 -8.30 10.96 -8.49
N GLY A 59 -8.98 11.07 -7.36
CA GLY A 59 -10.28 10.47 -7.16
C GLY A 59 -10.38 9.67 -5.87
N PRO A 60 -11.52 9.00 -5.67
CA PRO A 60 -11.75 8.22 -4.46
C PRO A 60 -11.00 6.91 -4.48
N PHE A 61 -10.66 6.43 -3.29
CA PHE A 61 -10.32 5.03 -3.07
C PHE A 61 -11.31 4.45 -2.05
N ARG A 62 -11.80 3.27 -2.40
CA ARG A 62 -12.94 2.64 -1.75
C ARG A 62 -12.61 2.20 -0.33
N MET A 63 -13.59 2.30 0.56
CA MET A 63 -13.47 1.80 1.92
C MET A 63 -13.17 0.32 1.94
N HIS A 64 -12.19 -0.08 2.75
CA HIS A 64 -11.75 -1.47 2.87
C HIS A 64 -11.06 -1.71 4.21
N VAL A 65 -10.81 -2.97 4.50
CA VAL A 65 -9.98 -3.40 5.63
C VAL A 65 -8.89 -4.33 5.12
N HIS A 66 -7.79 -4.35 5.85
CA HIS A 66 -6.78 -5.40 5.78
C HIS A 66 -6.92 -6.24 7.05
N GLU A 67 -7.20 -7.53 6.88
CA GLU A 67 -7.55 -8.38 8.02
C GLU A 67 -6.34 -8.90 8.78
N THR A 68 -5.21 -9.06 8.09
CA THR A 68 -4.04 -9.75 8.64
C THR A 68 -2.79 -8.89 8.74
N HIS A 69 -2.81 -7.65 8.25
CA HIS A 69 -1.62 -6.81 8.34
C HIS A 69 -1.95 -5.38 8.75
N ASP A 70 -1.00 -4.76 9.42
CA ASP A 70 -1.00 -3.33 9.66
C ASP A 70 -0.51 -2.60 8.43
N GLU A 71 -1.04 -1.42 8.20
CA GLU A 71 -0.64 -0.57 7.09
C GLU A 71 0.08 0.66 7.61
N ILE A 72 1.27 0.91 7.10
CA ILE A 72 1.96 2.17 7.30
C ILE A 72 2.07 2.83 5.93
N GLY A 73 1.57 4.05 5.81
CA GLY A 73 1.63 4.82 4.57
C GLY A 73 2.38 6.12 4.77
N TYR A 74 3.27 6.44 3.84
CA TYR A 74 3.99 7.70 3.80
C TYR A 74 3.73 8.36 2.46
N VAL A 75 3.15 9.56 2.47
CA VAL A 75 2.77 10.27 1.25
C VAL A 75 4.00 10.89 0.61
N LEU A 76 4.39 10.35 -0.54
CA LEU A 76 5.49 10.88 -1.35
C LEU A 76 5.03 12.06 -2.21
N GLU A 77 3.84 11.97 -2.79
CA GLU A 77 3.21 13.01 -3.60
C GLU A 77 1.70 12.94 -3.41
N GLY A 78 1.05 14.09 -3.45
CA GLY A 78 -0.40 14.17 -3.43
C GLY A 78 -0.97 14.82 -2.19
N THR A 79 -2.21 15.26 -2.32
CA THR A 79 -3.03 15.82 -1.24
C THR A 79 -4.43 15.22 -1.31
N GLY A 80 -5.06 15.07 -0.17
CA GLY A 80 -6.40 14.52 -0.11
C GLY A 80 -6.92 14.38 1.30
N THR A 81 -7.84 13.44 1.47
CA THR A 81 -8.39 13.07 2.76
C THR A 81 -8.37 11.57 2.94
N MET A 82 -8.17 11.14 4.17
CA MET A 82 -8.27 9.73 4.56
C MET A 82 -9.30 9.60 5.67
N THR A 83 -10.25 8.70 5.49
CA THR A 83 -11.24 8.37 6.51
C THR A 83 -10.83 7.04 7.14
N VAL A 84 -10.56 7.06 8.43
CA VAL A 84 -10.10 5.91 9.19
C VAL A 84 -11.04 5.73 10.38
N ASP A 85 -11.66 4.58 10.47
CA ASP A 85 -12.61 4.26 11.54
C ASP A 85 -13.66 5.37 11.75
N GLY A 86 -14.18 5.90 10.64
CA GLY A 86 -15.21 6.93 10.65
C GLY A 86 -14.72 8.38 10.84
N VAL A 87 -13.41 8.59 11.03
CA VAL A 87 -12.84 9.92 11.21
C VAL A 87 -12.06 10.33 9.97
N THR A 88 -12.37 11.51 9.43
CA THR A 88 -11.72 12.02 8.24
C THR A 88 -10.55 12.94 8.61
N HIS A 89 -9.39 12.65 8.01
CA HIS A 89 -8.16 13.40 8.22
C HIS A 89 -7.68 14.00 6.90
N PRO A 90 -7.23 15.24 6.86
CA PRO A 90 -6.50 15.74 5.71
C PRO A 90 -5.11 15.09 5.64
N VAL A 91 -4.65 14.80 4.42
CA VAL A 91 -3.32 14.23 4.21
C VAL A 91 -2.61 14.97 3.09
N LYS A 92 -1.32 15.09 3.19
CA LYS A 92 -0.48 15.77 2.20
C LYS A 92 0.89 15.13 2.15
N LYS A 93 1.68 15.52 1.17
CA LYS A 93 3.07 15.11 1.04
C LYS A 93 3.82 15.25 2.37
N GLY A 94 4.49 14.18 2.78
CA GLY A 94 5.25 14.10 4.01
C GLY A 94 4.48 13.55 5.21
N ASP A 95 3.17 13.34 5.09
CA ASP A 95 2.38 12.77 6.16
C ASP A 95 2.53 11.25 6.20
N VAL A 96 2.45 10.71 7.41
CA VAL A 96 2.47 9.27 7.69
C VAL A 96 1.19 8.88 8.40
N TRP A 97 0.64 7.72 8.03
CA TRP A 97 -0.41 7.10 8.82
C TRP A 97 -0.02 5.69 9.23
N VAL A 98 -0.61 5.24 10.33
CA VAL A 98 -0.50 3.86 10.80
C VAL A 98 -1.92 3.37 11.02
N ILE A 99 -2.31 2.33 10.31
CA ILE A 99 -3.64 1.76 10.39
C ILE A 99 -3.50 0.30 10.83
N PRO A 100 -3.98 -0.02 12.04
CA PRO A 100 -3.96 -1.41 12.51
C PRO A 100 -4.83 -2.31 11.63
N ALA A 101 -4.53 -3.60 11.63
CA ALA A 101 -5.36 -4.60 10.96
C ALA A 101 -6.83 -4.48 11.39
N ASN A 102 -7.73 -4.80 10.48
CA ASN A 102 -9.19 -4.76 10.69
C ASN A 102 -9.78 -3.36 10.92
N THR A 103 -9.06 -2.31 10.58
CA THR A 103 -9.57 -0.94 10.71
C THR A 103 -10.09 -0.45 9.36
N PRO A 104 -11.39 -0.12 9.24
CA PRO A 104 -11.95 0.39 7.98
C PRO A 104 -11.31 1.71 7.60
N HIS A 105 -10.90 1.82 6.35
CA HIS A 105 -10.33 3.06 5.83
C HIS A 105 -10.54 3.19 4.33
N GLY A 106 -10.49 4.43 3.87
CA GLY A 106 -10.64 4.83 2.49
C GLY A 106 -10.44 6.32 2.41
N GLY A 107 -10.76 6.91 1.28
CA GLY A 107 -10.61 8.36 1.15
C GLY A 107 -10.63 8.85 -0.27
N ARG A 108 -9.96 9.99 -0.49
CA ARG A 108 -9.91 10.63 -1.79
C ARG A 108 -8.63 11.44 -1.93
N PHE A 109 -7.97 11.32 -3.08
CA PHE A 109 -6.88 12.22 -3.45
C PHE A 109 -7.35 13.22 -4.49
N GLU A 110 -6.95 14.48 -4.32
CA GLU A 110 -7.29 15.56 -5.24
C GLU A 110 -6.36 15.61 -6.45
N ASP A 111 -5.16 15.05 -6.31
CA ASP A 111 -4.15 14.93 -7.35
C ASP A 111 -3.60 13.51 -7.37
N ALA A 112 -2.80 13.19 -8.39
CA ALA A 112 -2.26 11.85 -8.54
C ALA A 112 -1.35 11.49 -7.36
N PRO A 113 -1.73 10.52 -6.52
CA PRO A 113 -0.94 10.19 -5.34
C PRO A 113 0.19 9.24 -5.62
N GLN A 114 1.26 9.36 -4.84
CA GLN A 114 2.27 8.35 -4.67
C GLN A 114 2.44 8.12 -3.18
N VAL A 115 2.24 6.90 -2.72
CA VAL A 115 2.29 6.56 -1.31
C VAL A 115 3.20 5.35 -1.12
N LEU A 116 4.20 5.51 -0.26
CA LEU A 116 5.03 4.39 0.15
C LEU A 116 4.29 3.63 1.23
N PHE A 117 4.07 2.34 1.00
CA PHE A 117 3.41 1.45 1.94
C PHE A 117 4.39 0.45 2.52
N ILE A 118 4.27 0.24 3.82
CA ILE A 118 4.93 -0.84 4.53
C ILE A 118 3.84 -1.73 5.12
N SER A 119 3.88 -3.01 4.77
CA SER A 119 2.93 -4.01 5.27
C SER A 119 3.65 -4.97 6.21
N SER A 120 3.04 -5.24 7.34
CA SER A 120 3.54 -6.20 8.32
C SER A 120 2.35 -7.02 8.85
N PRO A 121 2.30 -8.34 8.63
CA PRO A 121 3.25 -9.16 7.86
C PRO A 121 3.29 -8.83 6.36
N ILE A 122 4.12 -9.56 5.63
CA ILE A 122 4.34 -9.34 4.20
C ILE A 122 3.03 -9.39 3.42
N ASP A 123 2.82 -8.39 2.56
CA ASP A 123 1.71 -8.36 1.61
C ASP A 123 2.16 -8.96 0.27
N ASP A 124 1.47 -10.02 -0.17
CA ASP A 124 1.76 -10.68 -1.43
C ASP A 124 0.99 -9.98 -2.56
N PRO A 125 1.67 -9.52 -3.61
CA PRO A 125 0.99 -8.84 -4.72
C PRO A 125 -0.06 -9.70 -5.43
N ASP A 126 0.05 -11.02 -5.37
CA ASP A 126 -0.91 -11.92 -6.03
C ASP A 126 -2.04 -12.39 -5.13
N ASP A 127 -1.94 -12.13 -3.84
CA ASP A 127 -2.94 -12.58 -2.86
C ASP A 127 -3.09 -11.52 -1.78
N GLN A 128 -3.67 -10.41 -2.18
CA GLN A 128 -3.78 -9.23 -1.34
C GLN A 128 -4.79 -9.44 -0.22
N ASP A 129 -4.40 -9.02 0.95
CA ASP A 129 -5.24 -9.00 2.13
C ASP A 129 -6.09 -7.72 2.11
N ARG A 130 -7.22 -7.79 1.44
CA ARG A 130 -8.12 -6.64 1.33
C ARG A 130 -9.56 -7.10 1.19
N VAL A 131 -10.43 -6.56 2.04
CA VAL A 131 -11.87 -6.79 1.99
C VAL A 131 -12.57 -5.45 1.81
N TRP A 132 -13.35 -5.34 0.75
CA TRP A 132 -14.11 -4.13 0.48
C TRP A 132 -15.28 -3.98 1.46
N ILE A 133 -15.50 -2.76 1.89
CA ILE A 133 -16.62 -2.38 2.75
C ILE A 133 -17.45 -1.35 2.00
N ASP A 134 -18.73 -1.57 1.94
CA ASP A 134 -19.64 -0.61 1.30
C ASP A 134 -20.39 0.23 2.31
#